data_17d773e67baabf7c3079973bf496991f
#
_entry.id   17d773e67baabf7c3079973bf496991f
#
_cell.length_a   1.000
_cell.length_b   1.000
_cell.length_c   1.000
_cell.angle_alpha   90.00
_cell.angle_beta   90.00
_cell.angle_gamma   90.00
#
_symmetry.space_group_name_H-M   'P 1'
#
loop_
_entity.id
_entity.type
_entity.pdbx_description
1 polymer ?
#
loop_
_entity_poly.entity_id
_entity_poly.type
_entity_poly.pdbx_seq_one_letter_code
_entity_poly.pdbx_strand_id
1 'polypeptide(L)'
;MNDVTTRALRSSLFGIVALAALLFIPAGTLDYWQGWLFMAVFVCTSGAITVYLAIRDPKLLERRMNVGPRAEKEPAQKIIMRLAMLGFIAMLVFPVLDHRFGWSSVPASVSLLGDTLIALAFLFIFFVLKENSYGASTI
;
A
#
# COMPACT_ATOMS: atom_id res chain seq x y z
N MET A 1 -8.91 -5.20 23.52
CA MET A 1 -8.20 -5.05 22.23
C MET A 1 -6.72 -4.99 22.56
N ASN A 2 -5.92 -5.88 21.97
CA ASN A 2 -4.48 -5.93 22.28
C ASN A 2 -3.79 -4.67 21.74
N ASP A 3 -2.74 -4.20 22.41
CA ASP A 3 -1.97 -3.01 22.01
C ASP A 3 -1.50 -3.06 20.52
N VAL A 4 -1.09 -4.24 20.04
CA VAL A 4 -0.72 -4.47 18.63
C VAL A 4 -1.88 -4.18 17.68
N THR A 5 -3.08 -4.62 18.00
CA THR A 5 -4.27 -4.39 17.17
C THR A 5 -4.63 -2.90 17.10
N THR A 6 -4.55 -2.20 18.22
CA THR A 6 -4.82 -0.74 18.27
C THR A 6 -3.78 0.03 17.47
N ARG A 7 -2.50 -0.34 17.56
CA ARG A 7 -1.43 0.26 16.76
C ARG A 7 -1.60 -0.02 15.27
N ALA A 8 -1.99 -1.26 14.91
CA ALA A 8 -2.27 -1.63 13.52
C ALA A 8 -3.44 -0.84 12.93
N LEU A 9 -4.54 -0.70 13.66
CA LEU A 9 -5.68 0.10 13.23
C LEU A 9 -5.32 1.57 13.02
N ARG A 10 -4.59 2.15 13.95
CA ARG A 10 -4.13 3.54 13.84
C ARG A 10 -3.20 3.74 12.65
N SER A 11 -2.27 2.82 12.44
CA SER A 11 -1.34 2.84 11.29
C SER A 11 -2.08 2.67 9.98
N SER A 12 -3.05 1.75 9.91
CA SER A 12 -3.88 1.54 8.73
C SER A 12 -4.72 2.78 8.39
N LEU A 13 -5.34 3.41 9.39
CA LEU A 13 -6.11 4.63 9.19
C LEU A 13 -5.22 5.77 8.65
N PHE A 14 -4.05 5.95 9.23
CA PHE A 14 -3.08 6.92 8.73
C PHE A 14 -2.67 6.60 7.29
N GLY A 15 -2.41 5.33 6.97
CA GLY A 15 -2.07 4.88 5.62
C GLY A 15 -3.18 5.17 4.60
N ILE A 16 -4.44 4.93 4.97
CA ILE A 16 -5.61 5.25 4.12
C ILE A 16 -5.71 6.74 3.84
N VAL A 17 -5.56 7.58 4.88
CA VAL A 17 -5.60 9.04 4.73
C VAL A 17 -4.44 9.54 3.87
N ALA A 18 -3.23 9.02 4.08
CA ALA A 18 -2.06 9.35 3.27
C ALA A 18 -2.24 8.93 1.80
N LEU A 19 -2.78 7.74 1.56
CA LEU A 19 -3.07 7.26 0.21
C LEU A 19 -4.13 8.13 -0.48
N ALA A 20 -5.21 8.46 0.21
CA ALA A 20 -6.23 9.38 -0.32
C ALA A 20 -5.64 10.75 -0.67
N ALA A 21 -4.78 11.30 0.21
CA ALA A 21 -4.10 12.56 -0.05
C ALA A 21 -3.19 12.48 -1.29
N LEU A 22 -2.41 11.39 -1.43
CA LEU A 22 -1.55 11.17 -2.60
C LEU A 22 -2.31 11.03 -3.92
N LEU A 23 -3.54 10.54 -3.89
CA LEU A 23 -4.36 10.39 -5.09
C LEU A 23 -5.16 11.66 -5.40
N PHE A 24 -5.88 12.19 -4.43
CA PHE A 24 -6.88 13.24 -4.68
C PHE A 24 -6.32 14.67 -4.61
N ILE A 25 -5.25 14.93 -3.86
CA ILE A 25 -4.63 16.25 -3.84
C ILE A 25 -3.99 16.57 -5.21
N PRO A 26 -3.14 15.70 -5.81
CA PRO A 26 -2.61 15.98 -7.13
C PRO A 26 -3.69 15.96 -8.24
N ALA A 27 -4.74 15.13 -8.09
CA ALA A 27 -5.87 15.11 -9.01
C ALA A 27 -6.59 16.45 -9.06
N GLY A 28 -6.66 17.16 -7.93
CA GLY A 28 -7.40 18.41 -7.80
C GLY A 28 -8.92 18.24 -7.90
N THR A 29 -9.42 16.99 -7.87
CA THR A 29 -10.83 16.64 -7.96
C THR A 29 -11.11 15.33 -7.24
N LEU A 30 -12.33 15.17 -6.74
CA LEU A 30 -12.86 13.89 -6.26
C LEU A 30 -13.57 13.08 -7.35
N ASP A 31 -13.79 13.69 -8.51
CA ASP A 31 -14.33 13.04 -9.71
C ASP A 31 -13.20 12.32 -10.47
N TYR A 32 -12.68 11.27 -9.83
CA TYR A 32 -11.58 10.41 -10.31
C TYR A 32 -11.90 8.98 -9.93
N TRP A 33 -12.77 8.31 -10.72
CA TRP A 33 -13.26 6.97 -10.40
C TRP A 33 -12.15 5.91 -10.33
N GLN A 34 -11.10 6.04 -11.16
CA GLN A 34 -9.95 5.12 -11.11
C GLN A 34 -9.23 5.20 -9.76
N GLY A 35 -9.09 6.41 -9.20
CA GLY A 35 -8.51 6.60 -7.87
C GLY A 35 -9.35 5.97 -6.77
N TRP A 36 -10.67 6.08 -6.85
CA TRP A 36 -11.58 5.43 -5.92
C TRP A 36 -11.52 3.91 -6.01
N LEU A 37 -11.51 3.37 -7.23
CA LEU A 37 -11.42 1.92 -7.45
C LEU A 37 -10.09 1.37 -6.93
N PHE A 38 -8.98 1.98 -7.30
CA PHE A 38 -7.65 1.62 -6.79
C PHE A 38 -7.61 1.64 -5.26
N MET A 39 -8.12 2.71 -4.64
CA MET A 39 -8.15 2.85 -3.19
C MET A 39 -9.01 1.75 -2.55
N ALA A 40 -10.18 1.43 -3.11
CA ALA A 40 -11.03 0.35 -2.63
C ALA A 40 -10.33 -1.01 -2.70
N VAL A 41 -9.74 -1.36 -3.84
CA VAL A 41 -8.99 -2.62 -4.01
C VAL A 41 -7.82 -2.69 -3.03
N PHE A 42 -7.02 -1.63 -2.93
CA PHE A 42 -5.86 -1.60 -2.06
C PHE A 42 -6.24 -1.71 -0.57
N VAL A 43 -7.23 -0.94 -0.13
CA VAL A 43 -7.69 -0.94 1.28
C VAL A 43 -8.34 -2.26 1.65
N CYS A 44 -9.19 -2.82 0.78
CA CYS A 44 -9.85 -4.11 1.04
C CYS A 44 -8.83 -5.26 1.12
N THR A 45 -7.90 -5.34 0.17
CA THR A 45 -6.92 -6.42 0.12
C THR A 45 -5.89 -6.33 1.24
N SER A 46 -5.30 -5.14 1.46
CA SER A 46 -4.35 -4.92 2.56
C SER A 46 -5.02 -5.04 3.94
N GLY A 47 -6.25 -4.55 4.06
CA GLY A 47 -7.05 -4.66 5.28
C GLY A 47 -7.37 -6.10 5.63
N ALA A 48 -7.77 -6.92 4.65
CA ALA A 48 -8.01 -8.35 4.85
C ALA A 48 -6.76 -9.08 5.37
N ILE A 49 -5.59 -8.79 4.81
CA ILE A 49 -4.31 -9.34 5.29
C ILE A 49 -4.03 -8.87 6.73
N THR A 50 -4.22 -7.58 7.01
CA THR A 50 -4.00 -7.01 8.34
C THR A 50 -4.89 -7.68 9.39
N VAL A 51 -6.18 -7.85 9.10
CA VAL A 51 -7.13 -8.53 9.99
C VAL A 51 -6.75 -9.99 10.18
N TYR A 52 -6.40 -10.69 9.10
CA TYR A 52 -5.95 -12.09 9.18
C TYR A 52 -4.73 -12.23 10.11
N LEU A 53 -3.70 -11.39 9.92
CA LEU A 53 -2.50 -11.42 10.76
C LEU A 53 -2.77 -11.01 12.21
N ALA A 54 -3.66 -10.04 12.44
CA ALA A 54 -4.05 -9.65 13.80
C ALA A 54 -4.67 -10.80 14.59
N ILE A 55 -5.38 -11.71 13.91
CA ILE A 55 -6.04 -12.86 14.54
C ILE A 55 -5.09 -14.06 14.61
N ARG A 56 -4.33 -14.34 13.55
CA ARG A 56 -3.57 -15.60 13.41
C ARG A 56 -2.10 -15.49 13.77
N ASP A 57 -1.47 -14.34 13.49
CA ASP A 57 -0.05 -14.13 13.77
C ASP A 57 0.25 -12.65 14.14
N PRO A 58 -0.12 -12.22 15.36
CA PRO A 58 0.13 -10.84 15.81
C PRO A 58 1.62 -10.47 15.83
N LYS A 59 2.52 -11.44 16.00
CA LYS A 59 3.96 -11.19 15.98
C LYS A 59 4.45 -10.83 14.58
N LEU A 60 3.94 -11.51 13.54
CA LEU A 60 4.25 -11.17 12.17
C LEU A 60 3.68 -9.79 11.80
N LEU A 61 2.45 -9.48 12.25
CA LEU A 61 1.87 -8.15 12.07
C LEU A 61 2.75 -7.06 12.67
N GLU A 62 3.24 -7.24 13.89
CA GLU A 62 4.13 -6.29 14.55
C GLU A 62 5.44 -6.09 13.79
N ARG A 63 6.06 -7.16 13.30
CA ARG A 63 7.28 -7.06 12.46
C ARG A 63 7.02 -6.28 11.16
N ARG A 64 5.85 -6.48 10.55
CA ARG A 64 5.47 -5.76 9.32
C ARG A 64 5.14 -4.29 9.54
N MET A 65 4.75 -3.89 10.75
CA MET A 65 4.56 -2.47 11.10
C MET A 65 5.89 -1.71 11.23
N ASN A 66 7.00 -2.42 11.49
CA ASN A 66 8.35 -1.85 11.53
C ASN A 66 8.92 -1.78 10.11
N VAL A 67 8.47 -0.78 9.35
CA VAL A 67 8.86 -0.57 7.95
C VAL A 67 9.51 0.79 7.73
N GLY A 68 10.28 0.90 6.65
CA GLY A 68 10.85 2.15 6.18
C GLY A 68 12.28 2.41 6.62
N PRO A 69 12.89 3.50 6.13
CA PRO A 69 14.33 3.77 6.29
C PRO A 69 14.77 3.96 7.76
N ARG A 70 13.82 4.31 8.65
CA ARG A 70 14.11 4.50 10.08
C ARG A 70 14.22 3.19 10.86
N ALA A 71 13.54 2.14 10.38
CA ALA A 71 13.58 0.81 10.99
C ALA A 71 14.82 0.02 10.57
N GLU A 72 15.47 0.43 9.48
CA GLU A 72 16.65 -0.23 8.91
C GLU A 72 17.93 0.23 9.60
N LYS A 73 18.90 -0.68 9.80
CA LYS A 73 20.16 -0.39 10.47
C LYS A 73 21.28 -0.10 9.47
N GLU A 74 21.28 -0.81 8.35
CA GLU A 74 22.33 -0.71 7.33
C GLU A 74 22.20 0.57 6.49
N PRO A 75 23.26 1.40 6.36
CA PRO A 75 23.21 2.65 5.60
C PRO A 75 22.82 2.48 4.13
N ALA A 76 23.31 1.43 3.47
CA ALA A 76 22.98 1.13 2.08
C ALA A 76 21.49 0.79 1.93
N GLN A 77 20.94 0.00 2.84
CA GLN A 77 19.53 -0.36 2.86
C GLN A 77 18.63 0.87 3.10
N LYS A 78 19.05 1.82 3.94
CA LYS A 78 18.33 3.08 4.13
C LYS A 78 18.18 3.87 2.83
N ILE A 79 19.24 3.92 2.02
CA ILE A 79 19.22 4.60 0.72
C ILE A 79 18.27 3.88 -0.22
N ILE A 80 18.39 2.56 -0.34
CA ILE A 80 17.53 1.73 -1.18
C ILE A 80 16.06 1.92 -0.79
N MET A 81 15.74 1.86 0.50
CA MET A 81 14.38 2.04 1.01
C MET A 81 13.82 3.44 0.73
N ARG A 82 14.65 4.50 0.82
CA ARG A 82 14.23 5.86 0.46
C ARG A 82 13.94 5.99 -1.03
N LEU A 83 14.81 5.44 -1.88
CA LEU A 83 14.61 5.45 -3.34
C LEU A 83 13.38 4.64 -3.72
N ALA A 84 13.17 3.47 -3.13
CA ALA A 84 11.99 2.65 -3.35
C ALA A 84 10.70 3.39 -2.94
N MET A 85 10.72 4.08 -1.79
CA MET A 85 9.58 4.88 -1.33
C MET A 85 9.29 6.06 -2.25
N LEU A 86 10.32 6.79 -2.69
CA LEU A 86 10.15 7.87 -3.66
C LEU A 86 9.62 7.35 -5.01
N GLY A 87 10.15 6.23 -5.50
CA GLY A 87 9.66 5.57 -6.71
C GLY A 87 8.20 5.13 -6.58
N PHE A 88 7.81 4.60 -5.44
CA PHE A 88 6.43 4.22 -5.16
C PHE A 88 5.49 5.43 -5.16
N ILE A 89 5.88 6.52 -4.50
CA ILE A 89 5.11 7.77 -4.51
C ILE A 89 4.99 8.31 -5.94
N ALA A 90 6.08 8.36 -6.69
CA ALA A 90 6.07 8.83 -8.09
C ALA A 90 5.16 7.95 -8.97
N MET A 91 5.19 6.61 -8.79
CA MET A 91 4.33 5.67 -9.50
C MET A 91 2.84 5.88 -9.21
N LEU A 92 2.49 6.32 -8.00
CA LEU A 92 1.11 6.65 -7.65
C LEU A 92 0.69 8.03 -8.18
N VAL A 93 1.55 9.02 -8.08
CA VAL A 93 1.23 10.42 -8.42
C VAL A 93 1.22 10.65 -9.94
N PHE A 94 2.11 9.99 -10.68
CA PHE A 94 2.24 10.21 -12.12
C PHE A 94 0.95 9.92 -12.90
N PRO A 95 0.25 8.79 -12.73
CA PRO A 95 -1.04 8.55 -13.40
C PRO A 95 -2.14 9.53 -13.00
N VAL A 96 -2.09 10.04 -11.77
CA VAL A 96 -3.04 11.05 -11.28
C VAL A 96 -2.82 12.39 -12.00
N LEU A 97 -1.56 12.79 -12.19
CA LEU A 97 -1.22 13.99 -12.95
C LEU A 97 -1.57 13.83 -14.44
N ASP A 98 -1.34 12.63 -15.00
CA ASP A 98 -1.77 12.30 -16.35
C ASP A 98 -3.29 12.49 -16.52
N HIS A 99 -4.07 11.98 -15.59
CA HIS A 99 -5.53 12.19 -15.55
C HIS A 99 -5.90 13.68 -15.45
N ARG A 100 -5.23 14.43 -14.54
CA ARG A 100 -5.52 15.84 -14.30
C ARG A 100 -5.22 16.71 -15.53
N PHE A 101 -4.09 16.47 -16.18
CA PHE A 101 -3.63 17.29 -17.30
C PHE A 101 -4.01 16.74 -18.67
N GLY A 102 -4.61 15.52 -18.70
CA GLY A 102 -5.04 14.90 -19.95
C GLY A 102 -3.89 14.60 -20.91
N TRP A 103 -2.72 14.20 -20.40
CA TRP A 103 -1.57 13.88 -21.23
C TRP A 103 -1.80 12.65 -22.10
N SER A 104 -2.55 11.68 -21.59
CA SER A 104 -2.93 10.48 -22.34
C SER A 104 -4.42 10.15 -22.15
N SER A 105 -4.95 9.31 -23.03
CA SER A 105 -6.30 8.74 -22.92
C SER A 105 -6.21 7.26 -22.62
N VAL A 106 -6.08 6.92 -21.34
CA VAL A 106 -6.01 5.53 -20.91
C VAL A 106 -7.42 4.92 -20.88
N PRO A 107 -7.69 3.84 -21.65
CA PRO A 107 -8.98 3.17 -21.61
C PRO A 107 -9.27 2.56 -20.25
N ALA A 108 -10.55 2.52 -19.86
CA ALA A 108 -10.98 1.94 -18.58
C ALA A 108 -10.51 0.50 -18.38
N SER A 109 -10.41 -0.28 -19.46
CA SER A 109 -9.91 -1.67 -19.43
C SER A 109 -8.49 -1.78 -18.89
N VAL A 110 -7.61 -0.81 -19.16
CA VAL A 110 -6.23 -0.80 -18.65
C VAL A 110 -6.22 -0.55 -17.15
N SER A 111 -7.04 0.36 -16.66
CA SER A 111 -7.20 0.61 -15.20
C SER A 111 -7.74 -0.63 -14.49
N LEU A 112 -8.78 -1.26 -15.03
CA LEU A 112 -9.36 -2.48 -14.47
C LEU A 112 -8.36 -3.65 -14.47
N LEU A 113 -7.56 -3.79 -15.52
CA LEU A 113 -6.50 -4.79 -15.57
C LEU A 113 -5.44 -4.53 -14.50
N GLY A 114 -5.02 -3.27 -14.33
CA GLY A 114 -4.08 -2.87 -13.30
C GLY A 114 -4.58 -3.20 -11.89
N ASP A 115 -5.83 -2.86 -11.57
CA ASP A 115 -6.44 -3.17 -10.27
C ASP A 115 -6.59 -4.68 -10.04
N THR A 116 -6.89 -5.44 -11.10
CA THR A 116 -6.93 -6.91 -11.03
C THR A 116 -5.54 -7.48 -10.71
N LEU A 117 -4.49 -6.99 -11.36
CA LEU A 117 -3.12 -7.41 -11.08
C LEU A 117 -2.70 -7.07 -9.64
N ILE A 118 -3.11 -5.92 -9.11
CA ILE A 118 -2.88 -5.54 -7.71
C ILE A 118 -3.58 -6.51 -6.77
N ALA A 119 -4.85 -6.83 -7.01
CA ALA A 119 -5.59 -7.81 -6.21
C ALA A 119 -4.93 -9.18 -6.21
N LEU A 120 -4.46 -9.65 -7.37
CA LEU A 120 -3.71 -10.91 -7.49
C LEU A 120 -2.38 -10.85 -6.75
N ALA A 121 -1.64 -9.75 -6.84
CA ALA A 121 -0.39 -9.57 -6.11
C ALA A 121 -0.60 -9.64 -4.58
N PHE A 122 -1.65 -9.00 -4.05
CA PHE A 122 -2.02 -9.13 -2.64
C PHE A 122 -2.42 -10.55 -2.25
N LEU A 123 -3.09 -11.28 -3.14
CA LEU A 123 -3.40 -12.68 -2.92
C LEU A 123 -2.13 -13.53 -2.81
N PHE A 124 -1.14 -13.32 -3.69
CA PHE A 124 0.17 -13.97 -3.58
C PHE A 124 0.87 -13.61 -2.27
N ILE A 125 0.90 -12.35 -1.89
CA ILE A 125 1.46 -11.89 -0.62
C ILE A 125 0.77 -12.61 0.55
N PHE A 126 -0.55 -12.75 0.52
CA PHE A 126 -1.30 -13.47 1.53
C PHE A 126 -0.82 -14.92 1.69
N PHE A 127 -0.66 -15.66 0.59
CA PHE A 127 -0.16 -17.04 0.64
C PHE A 127 1.27 -17.12 1.17
N VAL A 128 2.16 -16.23 0.73
CA VAL A 128 3.53 -16.14 1.24
C VAL A 128 3.55 -15.91 2.76
N LEU A 129 2.73 -14.99 3.25
CA LEU A 129 2.65 -14.70 4.69
C LEU A 129 2.02 -15.82 5.50
N LYS A 130 1.09 -16.55 4.90
CA LYS A 130 0.47 -17.73 5.53
C LYS A 130 1.48 -18.85 5.75
N GLU A 131 2.41 -19.06 4.80
CA GLU A 131 3.43 -20.11 4.88
C GLU A 131 4.70 -19.65 5.62
N ASN A 132 4.97 -18.34 5.69
CA ASN A 132 6.21 -17.81 6.24
C ASN A 132 5.97 -16.75 7.32
N SER A 133 5.96 -17.19 8.57
CA SER A 133 5.84 -16.30 9.74
C SER A 133 7.07 -15.41 10.00
N TYR A 134 8.17 -15.58 9.25
CA TYR A 134 9.39 -14.77 9.36
C TYR A 134 9.47 -13.64 8.34
N GLY A 135 8.46 -13.49 7.48
CA GLY A 135 8.40 -12.44 6.45
C GLY A 135 8.40 -11.04 7.07
N ALA A 136 9.58 -10.46 7.23
CA ALA A 136 9.76 -9.07 7.64
C ALA A 136 10.12 -8.20 6.43
N SER A 137 9.83 -6.91 6.50
CA SER A 137 10.20 -5.93 5.46
C SER A 137 11.56 -5.28 5.69
N THR A 138 12.22 -5.59 6.80
CA THR A 138 13.56 -5.14 7.17
C THR A 138 14.46 -6.34 7.47
N ILE A 139 15.75 -6.18 7.23
CA ILE A 139 16.79 -7.16 7.52
C ILE A 139 17.39 -6.93 8.90
#